data_4bc9d5ad62344fbfc6e720ab43beff07
#
_entry.id   4bc9d5ad62344fbfc6e720ab43beff07
#
_cell.length_a   1.000
_cell.length_b   1.000
_cell.length_c   1.000
_cell.angle_alpha   90.00
_cell.angle_beta   90.00
_cell.angle_gamma   90.00
#
_symmetry.space_group_name_H-M   'P 1'
#
loop_
_entity.id
_entity.type
_entity.pdbx_description
1 polymer ?
#
loop_
_entity_poly.entity_id
_entity_poly.type
_entity_poly.pdbx_seq_one_letter_code
_entity_poly.pdbx_strand_id
1 'polypeptide(L)'
;MRLGDTRVSYVPDGAVRLRPRDLFPDTTDEVWADRPEFLDESGSLVASIGGLLVENGDRALLIDAGFGPQSWPPAPDGPRGAIHGGALLNSLAGLGRRPEDIGAVAFTHLHPDHIGWAWHPAPGGARSAFAHADYLVSEPEWAQCDLLAADGMAEEVTGLAARVRTVADGQEIFPGVRMRITAGHTAGHAEYMITSGGQRLIAFGDALHSPIQIDHPEWSSAFDHDPARAAGHRRRLVSELEEPGTIGFGIHFADVVFGHVRRDGTGLAWRPLDA
;
A
#
# COMPACT_ATOMS: atom_id res chain seq x y z
N MET A 1 3.22 16.48 1.63
CA MET A 1 2.96 17.41 0.49
C MET A 1 1.55 17.98 0.56
N ARG A 2 1.22 19.02 -0.24
CA ARG A 2 -0.14 19.58 -0.30
C ARG A 2 -0.71 19.46 -1.72
N LEU A 3 -1.97 19.07 -1.78
CA LEU A 3 -2.79 19.06 -3.00
C LEU A 3 -3.98 20.00 -2.71
N GLY A 4 -3.94 21.23 -3.22
CA GLY A 4 -4.98 22.23 -2.86
C GLY A 4 -5.17 22.36 -1.35
N ASP A 5 -6.38 22.08 -0.86
CA ASP A 5 -6.72 22.13 0.57
C ASP A 5 -6.42 20.82 1.31
N THR A 6 -6.06 19.78 0.59
CA THR A 6 -5.73 18.46 1.17
C THR A 6 -4.23 18.33 1.42
N ARG A 7 -3.85 17.86 2.59
CA ARG A 7 -2.46 17.47 2.90
C ARG A 7 -2.36 15.95 2.87
N VAL A 8 -1.30 15.42 2.24
CA VAL A 8 -0.98 14.00 2.25
C VAL A 8 0.43 13.79 2.80
N SER A 9 0.59 12.76 3.63
CA SER A 9 1.88 12.45 4.27
C SER A 9 2.06 10.94 4.36
N TYR A 10 3.23 10.44 3.95
CA TYR A 10 3.58 9.05 4.21
C TYR A 10 3.82 8.87 5.71
N VAL A 11 3.31 7.77 6.24
CA VAL A 11 3.44 7.36 7.65
C VAL A 11 4.17 6.03 7.68
N PRO A 12 5.51 6.02 7.73
CA PRO A 12 6.29 4.78 7.72
C PRO A 12 6.02 3.93 8.97
N ASP A 13 5.97 2.61 8.78
CA ASP A 13 5.85 1.60 9.84
C ASP A 13 7.08 0.69 9.91
N GLY A 14 7.55 0.21 8.77
CA GLY A 14 8.64 -0.73 8.68
C GLY A 14 9.01 -1.06 7.24
N ALA A 15 9.54 -2.26 7.05
CA ALA A 15 9.92 -2.74 5.73
C ALA A 15 9.93 -4.27 5.64
N VAL A 16 9.85 -4.77 4.42
CA VAL A 16 10.07 -6.19 4.07
C VAL A 16 11.17 -6.30 3.04
N ARG A 17 12.06 -7.30 3.21
CA ARG A 17 12.96 -7.74 2.16
C ARG A 17 12.28 -8.80 1.31
N LEU A 18 12.45 -8.68 0.01
CA LEU A 18 11.83 -9.59 -0.97
C LEU A 18 12.90 -10.16 -1.88
N ARG A 19 12.83 -11.47 -2.13
CA ARG A 19 13.73 -12.14 -3.08
C ARG A 19 13.27 -11.81 -4.49
N PRO A 20 14.09 -11.15 -5.32
CA PRO A 20 13.63 -10.57 -6.58
C PRO A 20 13.01 -11.59 -7.55
N ARG A 21 13.65 -12.74 -7.75
CA ARG A 21 13.17 -13.80 -8.65
C ARG A 21 11.97 -14.56 -8.13
N ASP A 22 11.87 -14.70 -6.79
CA ASP A 22 10.73 -15.36 -6.18
C ASP A 22 9.52 -14.42 -6.20
N LEU A 23 9.76 -13.10 -6.11
CA LEU A 23 8.70 -12.10 -6.23
C LEU A 23 8.21 -11.94 -7.67
N PHE A 24 9.15 -11.88 -8.63
CA PHE A 24 8.86 -11.74 -10.06
C PHE A 24 9.37 -12.97 -10.83
N PRO A 25 8.60 -14.06 -10.87
CA PRO A 25 9.03 -15.35 -11.42
C PRO A 25 9.41 -15.32 -12.91
N ASP A 26 8.87 -14.35 -13.63
CA ASP A 26 9.16 -14.17 -15.07
C ASP A 26 10.52 -13.50 -15.36
N THR A 27 11.30 -13.16 -14.30
CA THR A 27 12.61 -12.52 -14.41
C THR A 27 13.76 -13.53 -14.32
N THR A 28 14.97 -13.11 -14.72
CA THR A 28 16.19 -13.92 -14.66
C THR A 28 17.26 -13.25 -13.79
N ASP A 29 18.33 -13.97 -13.46
CA ASP A 29 19.44 -13.41 -12.68
C ASP A 29 20.15 -12.28 -13.44
N GLU A 30 20.20 -12.36 -14.78
CA GLU A 30 20.79 -11.33 -15.62
C GLU A 30 20.02 -10.01 -15.54
N VAL A 31 18.68 -10.08 -15.51
CA VAL A 31 17.83 -8.89 -15.32
C VAL A 31 18.21 -8.15 -14.05
N TRP A 32 18.39 -8.86 -12.95
CA TRP A 32 18.73 -8.25 -11.66
C TRP A 32 20.20 -7.81 -11.56
N ALA A 33 21.11 -8.50 -12.25
CA ALA A 33 22.49 -8.07 -12.37
C ALA A 33 22.63 -6.74 -13.12
N ASP A 34 21.73 -6.48 -14.08
CA ASP A 34 21.68 -5.23 -14.85
C ASP A 34 20.89 -4.11 -14.16
N ARG A 35 20.28 -4.37 -12.99
CA ARG A 35 19.43 -3.44 -12.24
C ARG A 35 19.81 -3.38 -10.74
N PRO A 36 21.09 -3.20 -10.39
CA PRO A 36 21.54 -3.20 -9.00
C PRO A 36 20.94 -2.05 -8.17
N GLU A 37 20.48 -0.97 -8.83
CA GLU A 37 19.85 0.18 -8.17
C GLU A 37 18.54 -0.12 -7.44
N PHE A 38 17.91 -1.26 -7.76
CA PHE A 38 16.67 -1.70 -7.05
C PHE A 38 16.97 -2.64 -5.87
N LEU A 39 18.22 -3.06 -5.70
CA LEU A 39 18.60 -4.08 -4.72
C LEU A 39 19.39 -3.47 -3.56
N ASP A 40 19.19 -3.99 -2.36
CA ASP A 40 20.05 -3.69 -1.21
C ASP A 40 21.36 -4.49 -1.28
N GLU A 41 22.27 -4.25 -0.33
CA GLU A 41 23.58 -4.93 -0.25
C GLU A 41 23.46 -6.47 -0.13
N SER A 42 22.31 -6.99 0.27
CA SER A 42 22.04 -8.43 0.33
C SER A 42 21.49 -9.01 -0.97
N GLY A 43 21.28 -8.19 -1.99
CA GLY A 43 20.64 -8.58 -3.26
C GLY A 43 19.11 -8.73 -3.15
N SER A 44 18.48 -8.11 -2.16
CA SER A 44 17.03 -8.13 -1.96
C SER A 44 16.41 -6.82 -2.44
N LEU A 45 15.18 -6.90 -2.97
CA LEU A 45 14.31 -5.74 -3.07
C LEU A 45 13.86 -5.33 -1.65
N VAL A 46 13.86 -4.04 -1.37
CA VAL A 46 13.31 -3.50 -0.13
C VAL A 46 11.97 -2.85 -0.44
N ALA A 47 10.90 -3.36 0.19
CA ALA A 47 9.59 -2.74 0.14
C ALA A 47 9.30 -2.05 1.48
N SER A 48 9.00 -0.76 1.42
CA SER A 48 8.55 0.00 2.59
C SER A 48 7.15 -0.41 3.01
N ILE A 49 6.83 -0.27 4.29
CA ILE A 49 5.52 -0.57 4.87
C ILE A 49 5.06 0.63 5.68
N GLY A 50 3.76 0.94 5.63
CA GLY A 50 3.23 2.07 6.39
C GLY A 50 1.79 2.39 6.06
N GLY A 51 1.49 3.68 5.94
CA GLY A 51 0.19 4.19 5.52
C GLY A 51 0.31 5.57 4.89
N LEU A 52 -0.76 6.03 4.25
CA LEU A 52 -0.90 7.39 3.73
C LEU A 52 -1.90 8.16 4.57
N LEU A 53 -1.44 9.15 5.30
CA LEU A 53 -2.30 10.10 6.02
C LEU A 53 -2.84 11.14 5.04
N VAL A 54 -4.17 11.27 5.00
CA VAL A 54 -4.89 12.28 4.20
C VAL A 54 -5.65 13.19 5.14
N GLU A 55 -5.38 14.50 5.07
CA GLU A 55 -5.96 15.51 5.96
C GLU A 55 -6.70 16.58 5.16
N ASN A 56 -7.91 16.91 5.59
CA ASN A 56 -8.69 18.01 5.04
C ASN A 56 -9.38 18.75 6.20
N GLY A 57 -8.93 19.99 6.49
CA GLY A 57 -9.31 20.71 7.72
C GLY A 57 -8.90 19.93 8.97
N ASP A 58 -9.87 19.71 9.87
CA ASP A 58 -9.66 18.97 11.11
C ASP A 58 -9.86 17.44 10.96
N ARG A 59 -10.26 17.00 9.78
CA ARG A 59 -10.54 15.58 9.50
C ARG A 59 -9.29 14.87 9.01
N ALA A 60 -9.13 13.61 9.42
CA ALA A 60 -8.03 12.76 8.99
C ALA A 60 -8.53 11.35 8.63
N LEU A 61 -8.01 10.86 7.51
CA LEU A 61 -8.15 9.50 6.99
C LEU A 61 -6.76 8.88 6.92
N LEU A 62 -6.61 7.63 7.34
CA LEU A 62 -5.40 6.84 7.08
C LEU A 62 -5.72 5.79 6.00
N ILE A 63 -4.90 5.69 4.96
CA ILE A 63 -4.97 4.62 3.96
C ILE A 63 -3.85 3.64 4.29
N ASP A 64 -4.22 2.41 4.61
CA ASP A 64 -3.42 1.33 5.18
C ASP A 64 -2.82 1.65 6.56
N ALA A 65 -2.58 0.62 7.35
CA ALA A 65 -2.19 0.72 8.76
C ALA A 65 -0.95 -0.12 9.10
N GLY A 66 -0.04 -0.31 8.15
CA GLY A 66 1.23 -0.97 8.35
C GLY A 66 1.14 -2.43 8.81
N PHE A 67 2.27 -2.96 9.29
CA PHE A 67 2.44 -4.35 9.75
C PHE A 67 2.17 -4.52 11.25
N GLY A 68 2.17 -3.40 11.99
CA GLY A 68 2.02 -3.45 13.44
C GLY A 68 3.33 -3.76 14.18
N PRO A 69 3.26 -3.89 15.52
CA PRO A 69 4.44 -4.02 16.38
C PRO A 69 5.01 -5.45 16.37
N GLN A 70 5.31 -5.98 15.21
CA GLN A 70 5.76 -7.34 15.02
C GLN A 70 6.91 -7.46 14.04
N SER A 71 7.57 -8.62 14.06
CA SER A 71 8.64 -8.98 13.13
C SER A 71 8.56 -10.48 12.85
N TRP A 72 8.69 -10.84 11.58
CA TRP A 72 8.77 -12.23 11.17
C TRP A 72 10.11 -12.50 10.49
N PRO A 73 10.74 -13.65 10.77
CA PRO A 73 11.95 -14.06 10.07
C PRO A 73 11.64 -14.33 8.58
N PRO A 74 12.68 -14.47 7.74
CA PRO A 74 12.50 -14.89 6.36
C PRO A 74 11.67 -16.17 6.27
N ALA A 75 10.73 -16.19 5.33
CA ALA A 75 10.06 -17.44 5.00
C ALA A 75 11.07 -18.45 4.42
N PRO A 76 10.96 -19.75 4.72
CA PRO A 76 11.87 -20.74 4.19
C PRO A 76 11.84 -20.77 2.67
N ASP A 77 10.65 -20.60 2.10
CA ASP A 77 10.40 -20.64 0.67
C ASP A 77 9.63 -19.39 0.21
N GLY A 78 9.69 -19.10 -1.10
CA GLY A 78 8.96 -17.98 -1.73
C GLY A 78 9.60 -16.62 -1.53
N PRO A 79 8.89 -15.54 -1.91
CA PRO A 79 9.46 -14.22 -2.07
C PRO A 79 9.79 -13.49 -0.75
N ARG A 80 9.12 -13.83 0.37
CA ARG A 80 9.21 -13.06 1.61
C ARG A 80 10.51 -13.35 2.38
N GLY A 81 11.38 -12.35 2.47
CA GLY A 81 12.48 -12.30 3.42
C GLY A 81 12.03 -11.86 4.83
N ALA A 82 12.92 -11.22 5.57
CA ALA A 82 12.56 -10.64 6.87
C ALA A 82 11.61 -9.46 6.71
N ILE A 83 10.60 -9.38 7.57
CA ILE A 83 9.63 -8.28 7.63
C ILE A 83 9.55 -7.75 9.07
N HIS A 84 9.43 -6.45 9.22
CA HIS A 84 9.22 -5.79 10.52
C HIS A 84 8.37 -4.54 10.37
N GLY A 85 7.63 -4.21 11.43
CA GLY A 85 6.88 -2.97 11.60
C GLY A 85 7.12 -2.37 12.99
N GLY A 86 6.24 -1.49 13.41
CA GLY A 86 6.21 -0.93 14.76
C GLY A 86 6.40 0.58 14.85
N ALA A 87 6.73 1.26 13.76
CA ALA A 87 7.03 2.69 13.78
C ALA A 87 5.82 3.61 13.50
N LEU A 88 4.71 3.11 12.96
CA LEU A 88 3.60 3.91 12.43
C LEU A 88 3.04 4.91 13.47
N LEU A 89 2.85 4.50 14.72
CA LEU A 89 2.32 5.39 15.75
C LEU A 89 3.29 6.53 16.09
N ASN A 90 4.58 6.26 16.13
CA ASN A 90 5.61 7.28 16.31
C ASN A 90 5.70 8.21 15.08
N SER A 91 5.54 7.66 13.90
CA SER A 91 5.52 8.42 12.65
C SER A 91 4.31 9.36 12.58
N LEU A 92 3.12 8.90 13.01
CA LEU A 92 1.94 9.75 13.18
C LEU A 92 2.19 10.87 14.18
N ALA A 93 2.76 10.56 15.35
CA ALA A 93 3.10 11.55 16.36
C ALA A 93 4.09 12.60 15.84
N GLY A 94 5.07 12.20 15.01
CA GLY A 94 5.99 13.11 14.32
C GLY A 94 5.29 14.06 13.34
N LEU A 95 4.12 13.67 12.80
CA LEU A 95 3.27 14.52 11.96
C LEU A 95 2.28 15.37 12.79
N GLY A 96 2.34 15.29 14.13
CA GLY A 96 1.45 16.01 15.04
C GLY A 96 0.05 15.41 15.16
N ARG A 97 -0.09 14.11 14.85
CA ARG A 97 -1.35 13.37 14.94
C ARG A 97 -1.23 12.22 15.93
N ARG A 98 -2.32 11.94 16.62
CA ARG A 98 -2.47 10.76 17.47
C ARG A 98 -3.43 9.79 16.79
N PRO A 99 -3.41 8.51 17.13
CA PRO A 99 -4.40 7.55 16.61
C PRO A 99 -5.84 8.04 16.75
N GLU A 100 -6.20 8.68 17.88
CA GLU A 100 -7.53 9.19 18.18
C GLU A 100 -8.00 10.29 17.21
N ASP A 101 -7.09 10.94 16.51
CA ASP A 101 -7.39 11.98 15.52
C ASP A 101 -7.80 11.38 14.16
N ILE A 102 -7.64 10.04 13.97
CA ILE A 102 -7.95 9.33 12.72
C ILE A 102 -9.40 8.85 12.77
N GLY A 103 -10.28 9.46 12.00
CA GLY A 103 -11.71 9.12 11.99
C GLY A 103 -12.06 7.83 11.22
N ALA A 104 -11.23 7.47 10.23
CA ALA A 104 -11.38 6.24 9.46
C ALA A 104 -10.01 5.72 9.00
N VAL A 105 -9.91 4.40 8.87
CA VAL A 105 -8.80 3.71 8.20
C VAL A 105 -9.38 3.00 6.98
N ALA A 106 -8.85 3.32 5.79
CA ALA A 106 -9.26 2.69 4.54
C ALA A 106 -8.16 1.73 4.10
N PHE A 107 -8.52 0.52 3.71
CA PHE A 107 -7.55 -0.49 3.29
C PHE A 107 -7.55 -0.65 1.79
N THR A 108 -6.34 -0.74 1.21
CA THR A 108 -6.18 -1.16 -0.18
C THR A 108 -6.59 -2.61 -0.35
N HIS A 109 -6.20 -3.45 0.61
CA HIS A 109 -6.57 -4.86 0.73
C HIS A 109 -6.23 -5.37 2.15
N LEU A 110 -6.45 -6.65 2.42
CA LEU A 110 -6.35 -7.19 3.79
C LEU A 110 -5.11 -8.07 4.03
N HIS A 111 -3.99 -7.82 3.35
CA HIS A 111 -2.73 -8.47 3.72
C HIS A 111 -2.17 -7.92 5.05
N PRO A 112 -1.38 -8.71 5.80
CA PRO A 112 -0.92 -8.36 7.15
C PRO A 112 -0.17 -7.04 7.26
N ASP A 113 0.58 -6.66 6.23
CA ASP A 113 1.38 -5.43 6.19
C ASP A 113 0.60 -4.16 5.84
N HIS A 114 -0.72 -4.30 5.62
CA HIS A 114 -1.66 -3.19 5.42
C HIS A 114 -2.63 -3.00 6.59
N ILE A 115 -2.88 -4.05 7.39
CA ILE A 115 -3.90 -4.02 8.44
C ILE A 115 -3.34 -4.05 9.88
N GLY A 116 -2.02 -4.18 10.05
CA GLY A 116 -1.38 -4.54 11.32
C GLY A 116 -1.85 -3.72 12.52
N TRP A 117 -1.76 -2.39 12.49
CA TRP A 117 -2.18 -1.53 13.60
C TRP A 117 -3.70 -1.41 13.76
N ALA A 118 -4.48 -1.92 12.82
CA ALA A 118 -5.94 -1.94 12.94
C ALA A 118 -6.44 -3.04 13.88
N TRP A 119 -5.65 -4.11 14.07
CA TRP A 119 -6.03 -5.22 14.95
C TRP A 119 -5.05 -5.45 16.12
N HIS A 120 -3.76 -5.17 15.95
CA HIS A 120 -2.80 -5.26 17.05
C HIS A 120 -3.10 -4.24 18.16
N PRO A 121 -2.98 -4.63 19.43
CA PRO A 121 -3.11 -3.70 20.55
C PRO A 121 -2.10 -2.56 20.47
N ALA A 122 -2.54 -1.36 20.81
CA ALA A 122 -1.65 -0.24 21.04
C ALA A 122 -0.69 -0.54 22.22
N PRO A 123 0.55 -0.01 22.22
CA PRO A 123 1.48 -0.21 23.31
C PRO A 123 0.88 0.15 24.67
N GLY A 124 0.91 -0.80 25.61
CA GLY A 124 0.32 -0.64 26.94
C GLY A 124 -1.21 -0.69 27.02
N GLY A 125 -1.91 -0.93 25.90
CA GLY A 125 -3.35 -1.04 25.78
C GLY A 125 -3.82 -2.47 25.52
N ALA A 126 -5.15 -2.68 25.63
CA ALA A 126 -5.81 -3.95 25.31
C ALA A 126 -6.58 -3.89 23.98
N ARG A 127 -6.62 -2.72 23.31
CA ARG A 127 -7.36 -2.47 22.07
C ARG A 127 -6.40 -2.00 21.00
N SER A 128 -6.74 -2.26 19.73
CA SER A 128 -5.97 -1.71 18.60
C SER A 128 -5.92 -0.18 18.65
N ALA A 129 -4.87 0.39 18.06
CA ALA A 129 -4.67 1.83 18.07
C ALA A 129 -5.85 2.60 17.44
N PHE A 130 -6.48 2.00 16.43
CA PHE A 130 -7.60 2.58 15.67
C PHE A 130 -8.95 1.96 16.00
N ALA A 131 -9.12 1.31 17.17
CA ALA A 131 -10.36 0.61 17.55
C ALA A 131 -11.61 1.50 17.61
N HIS A 132 -11.49 2.81 17.56
CA HIS A 132 -12.58 3.78 17.51
C HIS A 132 -12.96 4.20 16.07
N ALA A 133 -12.05 4.02 15.10
CA ALA A 133 -12.21 4.43 13.71
C ALA A 133 -13.14 3.46 12.92
N ASP A 134 -13.74 3.95 11.86
CA ASP A 134 -14.39 3.10 10.86
C ASP A 134 -13.32 2.45 9.97
N TYR A 135 -13.47 1.16 9.65
CA TYR A 135 -12.59 0.41 8.75
C TYR A 135 -13.26 0.26 7.39
N LEU A 136 -12.75 0.97 6.40
CA LEU A 136 -13.32 1.02 5.07
C LEU A 136 -12.63 0.00 4.16
N VAL A 137 -13.39 -0.96 3.69
CA VAL A 137 -12.90 -2.09 2.86
C VAL A 137 -13.78 -2.21 1.63
N SER A 138 -13.22 -2.52 0.47
CA SER A 138 -14.03 -2.80 -0.72
C SER A 138 -14.97 -3.99 -0.48
N GLU A 139 -16.18 -3.93 -1.04
CA GLU A 139 -17.15 -5.02 -0.89
C GLU A 139 -16.60 -6.40 -1.31
N PRO A 140 -15.91 -6.55 -2.48
CA PRO A 140 -15.37 -7.84 -2.88
C PRO A 140 -14.18 -8.30 -2.03
N GLU A 141 -13.41 -7.38 -1.41
CA GLU A 141 -12.33 -7.75 -0.50
C GLU A 141 -12.89 -8.33 0.79
N TRP A 142 -13.87 -7.64 1.40
CA TRP A 142 -14.50 -8.15 2.60
C TRP A 142 -15.27 -9.45 2.38
N ALA A 143 -15.82 -9.66 1.19
CA ALA A 143 -16.49 -10.91 0.83
C ALA A 143 -15.57 -12.14 0.82
N GLN A 144 -14.22 -11.95 0.84
CA GLN A 144 -13.22 -13.02 0.93
C GLN A 144 -12.71 -13.26 2.36
N CYS A 145 -13.25 -12.58 3.37
CA CYS A 145 -12.76 -12.65 4.75
C CYS A 145 -12.77 -14.09 5.32
N ASP A 146 -13.70 -14.95 4.91
CA ASP A 146 -13.74 -16.36 5.32
C ASP A 146 -12.55 -17.17 4.77
N LEU A 147 -12.05 -16.83 3.57
CA LEU A 147 -10.85 -17.43 3.00
C LEU A 147 -9.60 -16.97 3.75
N LEU A 148 -9.49 -15.67 4.05
CA LEU A 148 -8.41 -15.13 4.87
C LEU A 148 -8.36 -15.79 6.25
N ALA A 149 -9.53 -16.00 6.87
CA ALA A 149 -9.62 -16.71 8.15
C ALA A 149 -9.17 -18.18 8.05
N ALA A 150 -9.49 -18.86 6.95
CA ALA A 150 -9.06 -20.22 6.68
C ALA A 150 -7.55 -20.32 6.43
N ASP A 151 -6.93 -19.27 5.87
CA ASP A 151 -5.49 -19.14 5.62
C ASP A 151 -4.69 -18.69 6.87
N GLY A 152 -5.33 -18.70 8.05
CA GLY A 152 -4.67 -18.45 9.33
C GLY A 152 -4.85 -17.05 9.88
N MET A 153 -5.64 -16.18 9.24
CA MET A 153 -5.91 -14.79 9.66
C MET A 153 -7.25 -14.64 10.41
N ALA A 154 -7.69 -15.67 11.13
CA ALA A 154 -8.99 -15.67 11.81
C ALA A 154 -9.07 -14.62 12.94
N GLU A 155 -7.96 -14.37 13.65
CA GLU A 155 -7.89 -13.37 14.72
C GLU A 155 -7.99 -11.95 14.15
N GLU A 156 -7.28 -11.67 13.05
CA GLU A 156 -7.29 -10.41 12.32
C GLU A 156 -8.69 -10.09 11.80
N VAL A 157 -9.29 -11.04 11.08
CA VAL A 157 -10.66 -10.89 10.54
C VAL A 157 -11.66 -10.61 11.67
N THR A 158 -11.57 -11.36 12.78
CA THR A 158 -12.44 -11.16 13.94
C THR A 158 -12.21 -9.79 14.58
N GLY A 159 -10.96 -9.35 14.69
CA GLY A 159 -10.59 -8.05 15.25
C GLY A 159 -11.10 -6.87 14.43
N LEU A 160 -11.13 -7.01 13.11
CA LEU A 160 -11.60 -5.97 12.18
C LEU A 160 -13.13 -5.92 12.09
N ALA A 161 -13.81 -7.08 12.12
CA ALA A 161 -15.23 -7.25 11.74
C ALA A 161 -16.20 -6.26 12.39
N ALA A 162 -15.98 -5.93 13.68
CA ALA A 162 -16.86 -5.03 14.42
C ALA A 162 -16.86 -3.57 13.90
N ARG A 163 -15.87 -3.20 13.08
CA ARG A 163 -15.66 -1.83 12.57
C ARG A 163 -15.69 -1.73 11.06
N VAL A 164 -15.69 -2.87 10.36
CA VAL A 164 -15.72 -2.86 8.90
C VAL A 164 -17.01 -2.25 8.37
N ARG A 165 -16.82 -1.35 7.42
CA ARG A 165 -17.85 -0.81 6.53
C ARG A 165 -17.41 -1.06 5.11
N THR A 166 -18.19 -1.82 4.37
CA THR A 166 -17.91 -2.08 2.97
C THR A 166 -18.19 -0.85 2.12
N VAL A 167 -17.37 -0.68 1.09
CA VAL A 167 -17.39 0.48 0.19
C VAL A 167 -17.53 -0.02 -1.24
N ALA A 168 -18.45 0.58 -1.98
CA ALA A 168 -18.66 0.28 -3.39
C ALA A 168 -17.63 0.98 -4.29
N ASP A 169 -17.42 0.42 -5.50
CA ASP A 169 -16.57 1.03 -6.51
C ASP A 169 -17.01 2.46 -6.85
N GLY A 170 -16.05 3.39 -6.95
CA GLY A 170 -16.28 4.80 -7.26
C GLY A 170 -16.83 5.63 -6.10
N GLN A 171 -17.09 5.05 -4.93
CA GLN A 171 -17.62 5.78 -3.77
C GLN A 171 -16.59 6.76 -3.20
N GLU A 172 -17.05 7.98 -2.90
CA GLU A 172 -16.27 8.95 -2.15
C GLU A 172 -16.34 8.62 -0.65
N ILE A 173 -15.17 8.42 -0.04
CA ILE A 173 -15.03 7.99 1.36
C ILE A 173 -14.56 9.11 2.29
N PHE A 174 -13.97 10.14 1.71
CA PHE A 174 -13.43 11.31 2.42
C PHE A 174 -13.42 12.48 1.43
N PRO A 175 -13.45 13.76 1.85
CA PRO A 175 -13.46 14.86 0.91
C PRO A 175 -12.35 14.77 -0.15
N GLY A 176 -12.77 14.59 -1.41
CA GLY A 176 -11.87 14.44 -2.55
C GLY A 176 -11.18 13.07 -2.67
N VAL A 177 -11.52 12.09 -1.84
CA VAL A 177 -10.94 10.72 -1.89
C VAL A 177 -11.99 9.72 -2.34
N ARG A 178 -11.76 9.07 -3.49
CA ARG A 178 -12.60 8.01 -4.05
C ARG A 178 -11.86 6.69 -4.07
N MET A 179 -12.56 5.63 -3.65
CA MET A 179 -12.09 4.26 -3.84
C MET A 179 -12.35 3.82 -5.27
N ARG A 180 -11.40 3.10 -5.87
CA ARG A 180 -11.54 2.40 -7.15
C ARG A 180 -11.12 0.95 -6.95
N ILE A 181 -12.01 0.00 -7.25
CA ILE A 181 -11.70 -1.43 -7.12
C ILE A 181 -10.84 -1.87 -8.29
N THR A 182 -9.68 -2.44 -7.99
CA THR A 182 -8.64 -2.80 -8.96
C THR A 182 -8.17 -4.24 -8.74
N ALA A 183 -9.14 -5.14 -8.70
CA ALA A 183 -8.90 -6.56 -8.45
C ALA A 183 -7.83 -7.18 -9.37
N GLY A 184 -7.04 -8.06 -8.80
CA GLY A 184 -5.91 -8.75 -9.45
C GLY A 184 -4.90 -9.21 -8.41
N HIS A 185 -4.33 -8.29 -7.63
CA HIS A 185 -3.49 -8.62 -6.49
C HIS A 185 -4.29 -9.40 -5.43
N THR A 186 -5.43 -8.86 -4.99
CA THR A 186 -6.49 -9.62 -4.32
C THR A 186 -7.79 -9.51 -5.10
N ALA A 187 -8.82 -10.24 -4.68
CA ALA A 187 -10.13 -10.23 -5.35
C ALA A 187 -10.83 -8.87 -5.26
N GLY A 188 -10.56 -8.10 -4.23
CA GLY A 188 -11.14 -6.79 -3.98
C GLY A 188 -10.14 -5.67 -3.77
N HIS A 189 -8.86 -5.88 -4.14
CA HIS A 189 -7.84 -4.84 -4.06
C HIS A 189 -8.39 -3.50 -4.59
N ALA A 190 -8.09 -2.42 -3.89
CA ALA A 190 -8.54 -1.08 -4.21
C ALA A 190 -7.39 -0.08 -4.23
N GLU A 191 -7.51 0.94 -5.05
CA GLU A 191 -6.68 2.13 -5.02
C GLU A 191 -7.53 3.35 -4.67
N TYR A 192 -6.86 4.42 -4.25
CA TYR A 192 -7.53 5.65 -3.83
C TYR A 192 -7.11 6.83 -4.70
N MET A 193 -8.12 7.43 -5.34
CA MET A 193 -7.97 8.66 -6.13
C MET A 193 -8.17 9.86 -5.22
N ILE A 194 -7.12 10.65 -4.99
CA ILE A 194 -7.17 11.86 -4.17
C ILE A 194 -7.10 13.07 -5.09
N THR A 195 -8.16 13.90 -5.07
CA THR A 195 -8.26 15.09 -5.93
C THR A 195 -8.53 16.34 -5.09
N SER A 196 -7.72 17.37 -5.25
CA SER A 196 -7.91 18.66 -4.59
C SER A 196 -7.17 19.75 -5.36
N GLY A 197 -7.77 20.93 -5.52
CA GLY A 197 -7.17 22.06 -6.18
C GLY A 197 -6.72 21.82 -7.64
N GLY A 198 -7.41 20.94 -8.36
CA GLY A 198 -7.05 20.56 -9.74
C GLY A 198 -5.85 19.59 -9.86
N GLN A 199 -5.31 19.14 -8.75
CA GLN A 199 -4.24 18.13 -8.68
C GLN A 199 -4.81 16.75 -8.39
N ARG A 200 -4.11 15.70 -8.81
CA ARG A 200 -4.51 14.29 -8.60
C ARG A 200 -3.35 13.46 -8.06
N LEU A 201 -3.64 12.66 -7.04
CA LEU A 201 -2.75 11.63 -6.54
C LEU A 201 -3.47 10.28 -6.59
N ILE A 202 -2.76 9.22 -6.98
CA ILE A 202 -3.23 7.84 -6.95
C ILE A 202 -2.40 7.07 -5.92
N ALA A 203 -3.04 6.65 -4.82
CA ALA A 203 -2.45 5.71 -3.88
C ALA A 203 -2.84 4.30 -4.34
N PHE A 204 -1.89 3.58 -4.92
CA PHE A 204 -2.17 2.39 -5.72
C PHE A 204 -1.93 1.05 -5.00
N GLY A 205 -1.59 1.07 -3.70
CA GLY A 205 -1.37 -0.16 -2.93
C GLY A 205 -0.42 -1.12 -3.62
N ASP A 206 -0.81 -2.39 -3.65
CA ASP A 206 -0.04 -3.50 -4.21
C ASP A 206 -0.30 -3.77 -5.69
N ALA A 207 -0.90 -2.79 -6.41
CA ALA A 207 -0.88 -2.84 -7.87
C ALA A 207 0.56 -2.85 -8.41
N LEU A 208 1.50 -2.20 -7.69
CA LEU A 208 2.94 -2.17 -7.97
C LEU A 208 3.73 -2.35 -6.67
N HIS A 209 4.69 -3.27 -6.65
CA HIS A 209 5.54 -3.58 -5.48
C HIS A 209 6.93 -2.94 -5.56
N SER A 210 7.33 -2.47 -6.73
CA SER A 210 8.65 -1.86 -6.96
C SER A 210 8.58 -0.89 -8.13
N PRO A 211 9.37 0.21 -8.11
CA PRO A 211 9.47 1.14 -9.24
C PRO A 211 9.83 0.49 -10.58
N ILE A 212 10.51 -0.66 -10.57
CA ILE A 212 10.87 -1.39 -11.79
C ILE A 212 9.63 -1.83 -12.61
N GLN A 213 8.49 -2.09 -11.95
CA GLN A 213 7.25 -2.46 -12.65
C GLN A 213 6.62 -1.30 -13.45
N ILE A 214 7.11 -0.08 -13.31
CA ILE A 214 6.71 1.04 -14.16
C ILE A 214 7.13 0.80 -15.62
N ASP A 215 8.34 0.29 -15.83
CA ASP A 215 8.82 -0.06 -17.17
C ASP A 215 8.40 -1.49 -17.58
N HIS A 216 8.08 -2.33 -16.60
CA HIS A 216 7.69 -3.72 -16.79
C HIS A 216 6.33 -4.05 -16.14
N PRO A 217 5.22 -3.42 -16.58
CA PRO A 217 3.91 -3.61 -15.96
C PRO A 217 3.34 -5.03 -16.17
N GLU A 218 3.94 -5.82 -17.07
CA GLU A 218 3.61 -7.24 -17.28
C GLU A 218 4.18 -8.16 -16.19
N TRP A 219 5.21 -7.75 -15.45
CA TRP A 219 5.79 -8.59 -14.40
C TRP A 219 4.83 -8.70 -13.22
N SER A 220 4.22 -9.88 -13.10
CA SER A 220 3.32 -10.18 -12.00
C SER A 220 4.08 -10.61 -10.76
N SER A 221 3.60 -10.12 -9.62
CA SER A 221 4.08 -10.56 -8.31
C SER A 221 3.60 -11.99 -8.05
N ALA A 222 4.43 -12.80 -7.39
CA ALA A 222 4.02 -14.10 -6.88
C ALA A 222 2.88 -14.02 -5.83
N PHE A 223 2.59 -12.82 -5.33
CA PHE A 223 1.45 -12.55 -4.44
C PHE A 223 0.16 -12.23 -5.19
N ASP A 224 0.20 -12.04 -6.52
CA ASP A 224 -1.01 -11.72 -7.29
C ASP A 224 -1.95 -12.94 -7.37
N HIS A 225 -3.17 -12.79 -6.85
CA HIS A 225 -4.23 -13.80 -6.92
C HIS A 225 -4.65 -14.11 -8.38
N ASP A 226 -4.77 -13.07 -9.21
CA ASP A 226 -5.02 -13.16 -10.65
C ASP A 226 -3.94 -12.36 -11.40
N PRO A 227 -2.81 -12.99 -11.77
CA PRO A 227 -1.69 -12.31 -12.41
C PRO A 227 -2.05 -11.61 -13.72
N ALA A 228 -2.93 -12.20 -14.52
CA ALA A 228 -3.35 -11.61 -15.81
C ALA A 228 -4.16 -10.33 -15.61
N ARG A 229 -5.08 -10.35 -14.65
CA ARG A 229 -5.90 -9.19 -14.29
C ARG A 229 -5.05 -8.09 -13.65
N ALA A 230 -4.14 -8.47 -12.73
CA ALA A 230 -3.20 -7.55 -12.10
C ALA A 230 -2.31 -6.86 -13.14
N ALA A 231 -1.69 -7.59 -14.08
CA ALA A 231 -0.89 -7.03 -15.17
C ALA A 231 -1.73 -6.11 -16.08
N GLY A 232 -2.98 -6.49 -16.37
CA GLY A 232 -3.91 -5.66 -17.14
C GLY A 232 -4.23 -4.35 -16.43
N HIS A 233 -4.37 -4.37 -15.10
CA HIS A 233 -4.56 -3.15 -14.29
C HIS A 233 -3.29 -2.31 -14.26
N ARG A 234 -2.10 -2.90 -14.00
CA ARG A 234 -0.81 -2.18 -13.97
C ARG A 234 -0.56 -1.38 -15.25
N ARG A 235 -0.84 -1.96 -16.42
CA ARG A 235 -0.68 -1.22 -17.69
C ARG A 235 -1.56 0.03 -17.76
N ARG A 236 -2.81 -0.05 -17.27
CA ARG A 236 -3.70 1.12 -17.20
C ARG A 236 -3.21 2.14 -16.19
N LEU A 237 -2.83 1.68 -15.00
CA LEU A 237 -2.30 2.53 -13.93
C LEU A 237 -1.06 3.30 -14.39
N VAL A 238 -0.10 2.62 -15.01
CA VAL A 238 1.12 3.27 -15.53
C VAL A 238 0.78 4.32 -16.57
N SER A 239 -0.18 4.07 -17.47
CA SER A 239 -0.66 5.08 -18.42
C SER A 239 -1.33 6.27 -17.73
N GLU A 240 -2.10 6.05 -16.67
CA GLU A 240 -2.71 7.15 -15.89
C GLU A 240 -1.67 7.96 -15.11
N LEU A 241 -0.63 7.28 -14.58
CA LEU A 241 0.48 7.94 -13.87
C LEU A 241 1.38 8.77 -14.82
N GLU A 242 1.41 8.45 -16.12
CA GLU A 242 2.11 9.22 -17.16
C GLU A 242 1.37 10.54 -17.47
N GLU A 243 0.06 10.64 -17.18
CA GLU A 243 -0.72 11.84 -17.43
C GLU A 243 -0.17 13.07 -16.66
N PRO A 244 -0.06 14.23 -17.30
CA PRO A 244 0.44 15.44 -16.65
C PRO A 244 -0.34 15.78 -15.38
N GLY A 245 0.37 16.13 -14.30
CA GLY A 245 -0.24 16.52 -13.02
C GLY A 245 -0.71 15.36 -12.15
N THR A 246 -0.50 14.09 -12.59
CA THR A 246 -0.76 12.91 -11.76
C THR A 246 0.47 12.59 -10.92
N ILE A 247 0.26 12.41 -9.63
CA ILE A 247 1.24 11.94 -8.66
C ILE A 247 0.87 10.51 -8.28
N GLY A 248 1.85 9.62 -8.22
CA GLY A 248 1.69 8.30 -7.66
C GLY A 248 2.14 8.24 -6.20
N PHE A 249 1.48 7.40 -5.40
CA PHE A 249 1.94 6.96 -4.11
C PHE A 249 2.01 5.43 -4.10
N GLY A 250 3.23 4.90 -4.05
CA GLY A 250 3.53 3.47 -3.95
C GLY A 250 4.05 3.14 -2.57
N ILE A 251 3.23 2.51 -1.75
CA ILE A 251 3.55 2.20 -0.36
C ILE A 251 4.80 1.33 -0.23
N HIS A 252 5.08 0.49 -1.24
CA HIS A 252 6.22 -0.44 -1.29
C HIS A 252 7.45 0.10 -2.04
N PHE A 253 7.44 1.37 -2.43
CA PHE A 253 8.54 1.98 -3.22
C PHE A 253 9.73 2.47 -2.37
N ALA A 254 10.04 1.75 -1.29
CA ALA A 254 11.15 2.03 -0.37
C ALA A 254 11.11 3.49 0.16
N ASP A 255 12.14 4.27 -0.13
CA ASP A 255 12.28 5.69 0.26
C ASP A 255 11.76 6.68 -0.81
N VAL A 256 11.23 6.16 -1.94
CA VAL A 256 10.76 6.96 -3.08
C VAL A 256 9.25 6.82 -3.31
N VAL A 257 8.47 6.79 -2.23
CA VAL A 257 7.03 6.47 -2.24
C VAL A 257 6.16 7.45 -3.05
N PHE A 258 6.55 8.72 -3.18
CA PHE A 258 5.87 9.70 -4.02
C PHE A 258 6.65 9.98 -5.29
N GLY A 259 5.97 10.05 -6.41
CA GLY A 259 6.63 10.35 -7.68
C GLY A 259 5.69 10.55 -8.85
N HIS A 260 6.31 10.77 -9.99
CA HIS A 260 5.67 10.82 -11.29
C HIS A 260 6.22 9.71 -12.18
N VAL A 261 5.40 9.21 -13.08
CA VAL A 261 5.88 8.42 -14.21
C VAL A 261 6.28 9.37 -15.34
N ARG A 262 7.47 9.19 -15.87
CA ARG A 262 7.98 9.98 -17.00
C ARG A 262 8.67 9.06 -18.00
N ARG A 263 8.55 9.43 -19.27
CA ARG A 263 9.32 8.77 -20.34
C ARG A 263 10.77 9.21 -20.25
N ASP A 264 11.69 8.24 -20.24
CA ASP A 264 13.13 8.46 -20.22
C ASP A 264 13.76 7.57 -21.29
N GLY A 265 14.32 8.19 -22.32
CA GLY A 265 14.85 7.44 -23.44
C GLY A 265 13.83 6.54 -24.11
N THR A 266 13.98 5.23 -23.98
CA THR A 266 13.11 4.21 -24.59
C THR A 266 12.03 3.68 -23.67
N GLY A 267 12.11 3.95 -22.35
CA GLY A 267 11.24 3.35 -21.34
C GLY A 267 10.45 4.37 -20.52
N LEU A 268 9.68 3.87 -19.59
CA LEU A 268 9.01 4.65 -18.54
C LEU A 268 9.77 4.49 -17.23
N ALA A 269 9.91 5.57 -16.48
CA ALA A 269 10.62 5.55 -15.22
C ALA A 269 9.85 6.29 -14.13
N TRP A 270 9.98 5.78 -12.90
CA TRP A 270 9.56 6.49 -11.70
C TRP A 270 10.51 7.64 -11.43
N ARG A 271 9.97 8.83 -11.28
CA ARG A 271 10.69 10.03 -10.88
C ARG A 271 10.20 10.46 -9.51
N PRO A 272 10.96 10.18 -8.44
CA PRO A 272 10.60 10.60 -7.10
C PRO A 272 10.37 12.10 -7.03
N LEU A 273 9.41 12.50 -6.21
CA LEU A 273 9.31 13.88 -5.77
C LEU A 273 10.40 14.15 -4.74
N ASP A 274 11.08 15.28 -4.87
CA ASP A 274 12.02 15.74 -3.85
C ASP A 274 11.28 15.86 -2.50
N ALA A 275 11.91 15.33 -1.45
CA ALA A 275 11.36 15.29 -0.10
C ALA A 275 11.29 16.69 0.56
#